data_5d64670ba5566d284f6dc2b3e71c68c9
#
_entry.id   5d64670ba5566d284f6dc2b3e71c68c9
#
_cell.length_a   1.000
_cell.length_b   1.000
_cell.length_c   1.000
_cell.angle_alpha   90.00
_cell.angle_beta   90.00
_cell.angle_gamma   90.00
#
_symmetry.space_group_name_H-M   'P 1'
#
loop_
_entity.id
_entity.type
_entity.pdbx_description
1 polymer ?
#
loop_
_entity_poly.entity_id
_entity_poly.type
_entity_poly.pdbx_seq_one_letter_code
_entity_poly.pdbx_strand_id
1 'polypeptide(L)'
;LAREAASWEQLPEHTERPYGLTWLLALDAELARPEIAQTHPEWRAALQPLVGVLLPRVRRWVQTCALPVRSGVHSDTAWSLAVAWDWASRTADKPLLDAIAERARALYLRDVCAPCAYEPSGETFTSPILNEAALMARALGPGEYDRWMRGFLPQAFEAGEGFGVQEGPRDPSVTPLLPDIPAAWDGTSYLGVHEVALPLARCIAARDAAAGLWADAPGSGAR
;
A
#
# COMPACT_ATOMS: atom_id res chain seq x y z
N LEU A 1 15.81 22.34 4.00
CA LEU A 1 15.87 21.17 3.14
C LEU A 1 17.23 21.01 2.44
N ALA A 2 17.88 22.08 1.91
CA ALA A 2 19.21 21.95 1.29
C ALA A 2 20.30 21.47 2.26
N ARG A 3 20.29 21.94 3.52
CA ARG A 3 21.19 21.44 4.56
C ARG A 3 20.89 20.00 4.92
N GLU A 4 19.64 19.64 4.96
CA GLU A 4 19.18 18.27 5.19
C GLU A 4 19.70 17.34 4.08
N ALA A 5 19.51 17.72 2.82
CA ALA A 5 20.03 16.97 1.69
C ALA A 5 21.54 16.74 1.77
N ALA A 6 22.31 17.79 2.09
CA ALA A 6 23.76 17.68 2.27
C ALA A 6 24.16 16.74 3.44
N SER A 7 23.37 16.71 4.51
CA SER A 7 23.57 15.74 5.60
C SER A 7 23.30 14.31 5.14
N TRP A 8 22.23 14.10 4.38
CA TRP A 8 21.89 12.78 3.85
C TRP A 8 22.92 12.21 2.88
N GLU A 9 23.60 13.04 2.11
CA GLU A 9 24.71 12.61 1.23
C GLU A 9 25.85 11.92 2.00
N GLN A 10 26.05 12.31 3.26
CA GLN A 10 27.12 11.79 4.11
C GLN A 10 26.71 10.57 4.95
N LEU A 11 25.41 10.29 5.05
CA LEU A 11 24.91 9.20 5.87
C LEU A 11 24.99 7.84 5.12
N PRO A 12 25.27 6.74 5.85
CA PRO A 12 25.19 5.40 5.29
C PRO A 12 23.84 5.12 4.63
N GLU A 13 23.83 4.28 3.59
CA GLU A 13 22.61 3.98 2.84
C GLU A 13 21.49 3.36 3.68
N HIS A 14 21.84 2.64 4.72
CA HIS A 14 20.91 1.96 5.62
C HIS A 14 20.48 2.82 6.83
N THR A 15 20.76 4.12 6.81
CA THR A 15 20.47 5.03 7.95
C THR A 15 18.98 5.10 8.25
N GLU A 16 18.14 5.03 7.21
CA GLU A 16 16.69 5.08 7.37
C GLU A 16 16.04 3.83 6.79
N ARG A 17 14.88 3.46 7.33
CA ARG A 17 14.05 2.38 6.80
C ARG A 17 13.32 2.85 5.55
N PRO A 18 12.94 1.91 4.65
CA PRO A 18 12.25 2.26 3.41
C PRO A 18 11.01 3.14 3.61
N TYR A 19 10.28 2.92 4.69
CA TYR A 19 9.10 3.69 5.09
C TYR A 19 9.36 5.21 5.13
N GLY A 20 10.39 5.65 5.85
CA GLY A 20 10.70 7.09 5.95
C GLY A 20 11.11 7.69 4.60
N LEU A 21 11.87 6.94 3.80
CA LEU A 21 12.26 7.36 2.45
C LEU A 21 11.05 7.51 1.52
N THR A 22 10.10 6.57 1.59
CA THR A 22 8.93 6.59 0.71
C THR A 22 7.89 7.61 1.14
N TRP A 23 7.82 8.00 2.41
CA TRP A 23 7.00 9.14 2.85
C TRP A 23 7.43 10.45 2.20
N LEU A 24 8.74 10.66 1.99
CA LEU A 24 9.21 11.82 1.24
C LEU A 24 8.69 11.81 -0.20
N LEU A 25 8.67 10.63 -0.83
CA LEU A 25 8.12 10.49 -2.17
C LEU A 25 6.60 10.74 -2.18
N ALA A 26 5.88 10.28 -1.16
CA ALA A 26 4.45 10.58 -1.00
C ALA A 26 4.21 12.09 -0.89
N LEU A 27 5.02 12.79 -0.09
CA LEU A 27 4.95 14.25 0.02
C LEU A 27 5.24 14.93 -1.33
N ASP A 28 6.28 14.53 -2.06
CA ASP A 28 6.59 15.10 -3.38
C ASP A 28 5.44 14.88 -4.36
N ALA A 29 4.84 13.68 -4.35
CA ALA A 29 3.68 13.38 -5.18
C ALA A 29 2.45 14.24 -4.83
N GLU A 30 2.23 14.50 -3.55
CA GLU A 30 1.13 15.36 -3.09
C GLU A 30 1.36 16.82 -3.49
N LEU A 31 2.58 17.33 -3.33
CA LEU A 31 2.96 18.67 -3.74
C LEU A 31 2.93 18.87 -5.27
N ALA A 32 2.96 17.79 -6.03
CA ALA A 32 2.83 17.81 -7.49
C ALA A 32 1.37 17.90 -7.97
N ARG A 33 0.37 17.79 -7.09
CA ARG A 33 -1.04 17.92 -7.47
C ARG A 33 -1.31 19.30 -8.04
N PRO A 34 -2.11 19.41 -9.13
CA PRO A 34 -2.38 20.70 -9.79
C PRO A 34 -2.86 21.79 -8.84
N GLU A 35 -3.70 21.42 -7.87
CA GLU A 35 -4.27 22.37 -6.90
C GLU A 35 -3.21 23.00 -6.00
N ILE A 36 -2.17 22.23 -5.64
CA ILE A 36 -1.06 22.71 -4.81
C ILE A 36 0.02 23.35 -5.68
N ALA A 37 0.40 22.69 -6.77
CA ALA A 37 1.48 23.15 -7.63
C ALA A 37 1.19 24.51 -8.30
N GLN A 38 -0.09 24.86 -8.55
CA GLN A 38 -0.48 26.15 -9.11
C GLN A 38 -0.47 27.27 -8.07
N THR A 39 -0.78 26.97 -6.81
CA THR A 39 -0.86 27.96 -5.73
C THR A 39 0.46 28.12 -4.97
N HIS A 40 1.24 27.02 -4.84
CA HIS A 40 2.45 26.96 -4.04
C HIS A 40 3.58 26.17 -4.73
N PRO A 41 4.01 26.58 -5.94
CA PRO A 41 5.06 25.86 -6.68
C PRO A 41 6.40 25.80 -5.93
N GLU A 42 6.67 26.79 -5.06
CA GLU A 42 7.88 26.88 -4.25
C GLU A 42 8.02 25.76 -3.23
N TRP A 43 6.93 25.14 -2.77
CA TRP A 43 6.99 24.05 -1.78
C TRP A 43 7.65 22.82 -2.38
N ARG A 44 7.19 22.40 -3.56
CA ARG A 44 7.80 21.27 -4.25
C ARG A 44 9.23 21.56 -4.68
N ALA A 45 9.50 22.78 -5.20
CA ALA A 45 10.85 23.19 -5.57
C ALA A 45 11.83 23.13 -4.39
N ALA A 46 11.38 23.54 -3.20
CA ALA A 46 12.20 23.45 -1.98
C ALA A 46 12.49 22.00 -1.55
N LEU A 47 11.62 21.03 -1.90
CA LEU A 47 11.78 19.61 -1.56
C LEU A 47 12.75 18.87 -2.51
N GLN A 48 12.88 19.34 -3.76
CA GLN A 48 13.63 18.64 -4.80
C GLN A 48 15.09 18.28 -4.45
N PRO A 49 15.89 19.12 -3.75
CA PRO A 49 17.24 18.73 -3.33
C PRO A 49 17.24 17.45 -2.49
N LEU A 50 16.26 17.29 -1.60
CA LEU A 50 16.17 16.10 -0.73
C LEU A 50 15.67 14.88 -1.52
N VAL A 51 14.68 15.05 -2.39
CA VAL A 51 14.22 13.99 -3.31
C VAL A 51 15.39 13.48 -4.17
N GLY A 52 16.22 14.40 -4.69
CA GLY A 52 17.38 14.04 -5.51
C GLY A 52 18.39 13.14 -4.79
N VAL A 53 18.56 13.30 -3.48
CA VAL A 53 19.47 12.48 -2.67
C VAL A 53 18.81 11.15 -2.26
N LEU A 54 17.53 11.15 -1.92
CA LEU A 54 16.87 9.98 -1.33
C LEU A 54 16.27 9.03 -2.39
N LEU A 55 15.83 9.53 -3.52
CA LEU A 55 15.30 8.68 -4.61
C LEU A 55 16.29 7.62 -5.11
N PRO A 56 17.59 7.89 -5.31
CA PRO A 56 18.57 6.86 -5.65
C PRO A 56 18.66 5.75 -4.60
N ARG A 57 18.50 6.07 -3.31
CA ARG A 57 18.48 5.08 -2.22
C ARG A 57 17.25 4.17 -2.31
N VAL A 58 16.06 4.74 -2.59
CA VAL A 58 14.84 3.98 -2.82
C VAL A 58 15.01 3.04 -4.02
N ARG A 59 15.52 3.53 -5.15
CA ARG A 59 15.78 2.71 -6.35
C ARG A 59 16.70 1.53 -6.05
N ARG A 60 17.80 1.79 -5.35
CA ARG A 60 18.75 0.73 -4.96
C ARG A 60 18.09 -0.28 -4.03
N TRP A 61 17.35 0.19 -3.02
CA TRP A 61 16.61 -0.69 -2.11
C TRP A 61 15.62 -1.58 -2.87
N VAL A 62 14.84 -1.03 -3.79
CA VAL A 62 13.92 -1.81 -4.65
C VAL A 62 14.67 -2.90 -5.38
N GLN A 63 15.86 -2.60 -5.94
CA GLN A 63 16.66 -3.57 -6.69
C GLN A 63 17.30 -4.65 -5.80
N THR A 64 17.63 -4.33 -4.56
CA THR A 64 18.44 -5.21 -3.69
C THR A 64 17.65 -5.90 -2.58
N CYS A 65 16.39 -5.51 -2.33
CA CYS A 65 15.55 -6.13 -1.31
C CYS A 65 15.31 -7.62 -1.65
N ALA A 66 16.05 -8.50 -0.96
CA ALA A 66 16.00 -9.94 -1.24
C ALA A 66 14.87 -10.66 -0.49
N LEU A 67 14.48 -10.18 0.69
CA LEU A 67 13.44 -10.76 1.53
C LEU A 67 12.49 -9.67 2.02
N PRO A 68 11.17 -9.93 2.02
CA PRO A 68 10.21 -8.95 2.51
C PRO A 68 10.13 -8.96 4.04
N VAL A 69 9.94 -7.77 4.60
CA VAL A 69 9.49 -7.60 5.99
C VAL A 69 7.97 -7.47 5.99
N ARG A 70 7.29 -8.39 6.67
CA ARG A 70 5.82 -8.44 6.81
C ARG A 70 5.44 -8.14 8.25
N SER A 71 5.57 -6.89 8.68
CA SER A 71 5.44 -6.55 10.09
C SER A 71 4.39 -5.48 10.39
N GLY A 72 3.85 -4.82 9.37
CA GLY A 72 2.89 -3.73 9.55
C GLY A 72 3.41 -2.52 10.33
N VAL A 73 4.74 -2.37 10.43
CA VAL A 73 5.44 -1.23 11.05
C VAL A 73 6.38 -0.56 10.05
N HIS A 74 7.20 0.39 10.49
CA HIS A 74 8.11 1.20 9.66
C HIS A 74 9.02 0.42 8.69
N SER A 75 9.20 -0.87 8.90
CA SER A 75 10.00 -1.72 8.01
C SER A 75 9.18 -2.51 6.99
N ASP A 76 7.85 -2.35 6.96
CA ASP A 76 6.99 -3.09 6.04
C ASP A 76 7.36 -2.84 4.58
N THR A 77 7.71 -3.93 3.90
CA THR A 77 8.20 -3.86 2.52
C THR A 77 7.10 -3.57 1.52
N ALA A 78 5.94 -4.22 1.67
CA ALA A 78 4.85 -4.08 0.72
C ALA A 78 4.26 -2.67 0.75
N TRP A 79 4.08 -2.10 1.95
CA TRP A 79 3.65 -0.72 2.11
C TRP A 79 4.61 0.26 1.43
N SER A 80 5.91 0.12 1.70
CA SER A 80 6.94 1.01 1.15
C SER A 80 7.01 0.93 -0.38
N LEU A 81 6.91 -0.28 -0.96
CA LEU A 81 6.86 -0.48 -2.41
C LEU A 81 5.59 0.12 -3.02
N ALA A 82 4.44 0.01 -2.35
CA ALA A 82 3.19 0.59 -2.83
C ALA A 82 3.24 2.12 -2.87
N VAL A 83 3.80 2.77 -1.85
CA VAL A 83 3.98 4.23 -1.83
C VAL A 83 4.96 4.68 -2.91
N ALA A 84 6.07 3.97 -3.08
CA ALA A 84 7.01 4.26 -4.17
C ALA A 84 6.37 4.07 -5.56
N TRP A 85 5.50 3.07 -5.72
CA TRP A 85 4.71 2.86 -6.93
C TRP A 85 3.82 4.07 -7.23
N ASP A 86 3.06 4.54 -6.23
CA ASP A 86 2.13 5.65 -6.41
C ASP A 86 2.86 6.94 -6.81
N TRP A 87 4.04 7.20 -6.23
CA TRP A 87 4.89 8.29 -6.65
C TRP A 87 5.39 8.11 -8.09
N ALA A 88 5.90 6.94 -8.43
CA ALA A 88 6.42 6.65 -9.77
C ALA A 88 5.32 6.75 -10.85
N SER A 89 4.09 6.33 -10.52
CA SER A 89 2.94 6.48 -11.40
C SER A 89 2.59 7.94 -11.67
N ARG A 90 2.58 8.78 -10.62
CA ARG A 90 2.27 10.21 -10.74
C ARG A 90 3.35 11.01 -11.47
N THR A 91 4.60 10.60 -11.34
CA THR A 91 5.75 11.24 -12.00
C THR A 91 6.10 10.62 -13.36
N ALA A 92 5.35 9.62 -13.80
CA ALA A 92 5.59 8.84 -15.02
C ALA A 92 7.00 8.19 -15.05
N ASP A 93 7.51 7.80 -13.89
CA ASP A 93 8.80 7.12 -13.74
C ASP A 93 8.69 5.63 -14.08
N LYS A 94 8.62 5.33 -15.36
CA LYS A 94 8.44 3.96 -15.85
C LYS A 94 9.54 2.99 -15.39
N PRO A 95 10.84 3.35 -15.40
CA PRO A 95 11.87 2.43 -14.91
C PRO A 95 11.67 2.01 -13.46
N LEU A 96 11.20 2.91 -12.59
CA LEU A 96 10.92 2.57 -11.19
C LEU A 96 9.65 1.71 -11.07
N LEU A 97 8.60 1.99 -11.85
CA LEU A 97 7.41 1.14 -11.90
C LEU A 97 7.75 -0.29 -12.30
N ASP A 98 8.53 -0.46 -13.38
CA ASP A 98 8.94 -1.78 -13.87
C ASP A 98 9.77 -2.53 -12.80
N ALA A 99 10.70 -1.84 -12.14
CA ALA A 99 11.51 -2.42 -11.08
C ALA A 99 10.68 -2.83 -9.85
N ILE A 100 9.69 -2.02 -9.46
CA ILE A 100 8.78 -2.35 -8.35
C ILE A 100 7.89 -3.54 -8.73
N ALA A 101 7.33 -3.57 -9.95
CA ALA A 101 6.52 -4.70 -10.42
C ALA A 101 7.31 -6.02 -10.38
N GLU A 102 8.53 -6.01 -10.90
CA GLU A 102 9.42 -7.17 -10.85
C GLU A 102 9.70 -7.60 -9.41
N ARG A 103 10.02 -6.65 -8.53
CA ARG A 103 10.33 -6.93 -7.13
C ARG A 103 9.11 -7.46 -6.38
N ALA A 104 7.93 -6.86 -6.54
CA ALA A 104 6.69 -7.32 -5.93
C ALA A 104 6.38 -8.77 -6.34
N ARG A 105 6.50 -9.09 -7.62
CA ARG A 105 6.32 -10.47 -8.11
C ARG A 105 7.34 -11.44 -7.53
N ALA A 106 8.61 -11.05 -7.46
CA ALA A 106 9.67 -11.89 -6.88
C ALA A 106 9.44 -12.21 -5.40
N LEU A 107 8.92 -11.24 -4.63
CA LEU A 107 8.72 -11.37 -3.19
C LEU A 107 7.40 -12.05 -2.81
N TYR A 108 6.32 -11.82 -3.56
CA TYR A 108 4.96 -12.10 -3.09
C TYR A 108 4.12 -12.99 -4.02
N LEU A 109 4.53 -13.22 -5.27
CA LEU A 109 3.69 -13.98 -6.21
C LEU A 109 3.38 -15.41 -5.76
N ARG A 110 4.22 -15.96 -4.89
CA ARG A 110 4.08 -17.34 -4.38
C ARG A 110 3.37 -17.42 -3.03
N ASP A 111 2.99 -16.27 -2.45
CA ASP A 111 2.35 -16.25 -1.14
C ASP A 111 0.91 -16.75 -1.26
N VAL A 112 0.53 -17.63 -0.33
CA VAL A 112 -0.79 -18.26 -0.26
C VAL A 112 -1.23 -18.39 1.20
N CYS A 113 -2.54 -18.46 1.43
CA CYS A 113 -3.14 -18.69 2.74
C CYS A 113 -2.59 -17.73 3.82
N ALA A 114 -2.64 -16.44 3.57
CA ALA A 114 -2.14 -15.43 4.51
C ALA A 114 -2.70 -15.64 5.92
N PRO A 115 -1.86 -15.54 6.97
CA PRO A 115 -2.24 -15.90 8.34
C PRO A 115 -3.03 -14.77 9.03
N CYS A 116 -4.25 -14.49 8.58
CA CYS A 116 -5.10 -13.41 9.11
C CYS A 116 -5.34 -13.49 10.62
N ALA A 117 -5.29 -14.70 11.20
CA ALA A 117 -5.45 -14.89 12.64
C ALA A 117 -4.33 -14.26 13.48
N TYR A 118 -3.22 -13.85 12.87
CA TYR A 118 -2.12 -13.19 13.57
C TYR A 118 -2.22 -11.66 13.52
N GLU A 119 -3.21 -11.14 12.83
CA GLU A 119 -3.51 -9.72 12.79
C GLU A 119 -4.80 -9.40 13.55
N PRO A 120 -4.83 -8.29 14.27
CA PRO A 120 -3.74 -7.32 14.45
C PRO A 120 -2.70 -7.80 15.46
N SER A 121 -1.43 -7.39 15.31
CA SER A 121 -0.43 -7.54 16.38
C SER A 121 -0.33 -6.24 17.20
N GLY A 122 0.18 -6.35 18.43
CA GLY A 122 0.18 -5.23 19.38
C GLY A 122 1.00 -4.00 18.96
N GLU A 123 1.93 -4.12 18.01
CA GLU A 123 2.81 -3.03 17.56
C GLU A 123 2.52 -2.56 16.13
N THR A 124 1.63 -3.24 15.40
CA THR A 124 1.32 -2.89 14.03
C THR A 124 0.39 -1.69 13.95
N PHE A 125 0.65 -0.79 13.02
CA PHE A 125 -0.22 0.33 12.67
C PHE A 125 -0.79 0.22 11.25
N THR A 126 -0.35 -0.79 10.49
CA THR A 126 -0.96 -1.22 9.24
C THR A 126 -1.08 -2.74 9.23
N SER A 127 -1.97 -3.27 8.39
CA SER A 127 -2.03 -4.71 8.14
C SER A 127 -0.98 -5.11 7.09
N PRO A 128 0.04 -5.90 7.41
CA PRO A 128 0.98 -6.39 6.41
C PRO A 128 0.29 -7.21 5.31
N ILE A 129 -0.76 -7.96 5.62
CA ILE A 129 -1.54 -8.73 4.64
C ILE A 129 -2.24 -7.79 3.65
N LEU A 130 -2.88 -6.72 4.14
CA LEU A 130 -3.54 -5.75 3.27
C LEU A 130 -2.54 -4.90 2.49
N ASN A 131 -1.37 -4.57 3.07
CA ASN A 131 -0.29 -3.90 2.36
C ASN A 131 0.19 -4.73 1.17
N GLU A 132 0.37 -6.03 1.38
CA GLU A 132 0.76 -6.97 0.34
C GLU A 132 -0.30 -7.06 -0.76
N ALA A 133 -1.57 -7.24 -0.39
CA ALA A 133 -2.68 -7.27 -1.33
C ALA A 133 -2.77 -5.96 -2.15
N ALA A 134 -2.58 -4.81 -1.51
CA ALA A 134 -2.60 -3.50 -2.16
C ALA A 134 -1.44 -3.31 -3.15
N LEU A 135 -0.24 -3.76 -2.80
CA LEU A 135 0.91 -3.75 -3.70
C LEU A 135 0.67 -4.66 -4.91
N MET A 136 0.21 -5.89 -4.67
CA MET A 136 -0.01 -6.86 -5.74
C MET A 136 -1.14 -6.44 -6.69
N ALA A 137 -2.14 -5.71 -6.21
CA ALA A 137 -3.17 -5.10 -7.06
C ALA A 137 -2.60 -4.07 -8.06
N ARG A 138 -1.47 -3.45 -7.72
CA ARG A 138 -0.75 -2.52 -8.60
C ARG A 138 0.18 -3.25 -9.58
N ALA A 139 0.83 -4.31 -9.11
CA ALA A 139 1.89 -5.02 -9.82
C ALA A 139 1.37 -6.09 -10.79
N LEU A 140 0.16 -6.59 -10.60
CA LEU A 140 -0.45 -7.64 -11.41
C LEU A 140 -1.56 -7.10 -12.30
N GLY A 141 -1.75 -7.73 -13.46
CA GLY A 141 -2.93 -7.50 -14.28
C GLY A 141 -4.21 -8.04 -13.60
N PRO A 142 -5.41 -7.55 -13.97
CA PRO A 142 -6.65 -7.88 -13.27
C PRO A 142 -6.92 -9.38 -13.09
N GLY A 143 -6.81 -10.16 -14.16
CA GLY A 143 -7.07 -11.61 -14.08
C GLY A 143 -5.97 -12.40 -13.36
N GLU A 144 -4.74 -11.90 -13.35
CA GLU A 144 -3.63 -12.49 -12.57
C GLU A 144 -3.80 -12.18 -11.09
N TYR A 145 -4.16 -10.94 -10.77
CA TYR A 145 -4.46 -10.53 -9.40
C TYR A 145 -5.61 -11.33 -8.79
N ASP A 146 -6.72 -11.51 -9.51
CA ASP A 146 -7.85 -12.30 -9.01
C ASP A 146 -7.44 -13.75 -8.66
N ARG A 147 -6.69 -14.40 -9.54
CA ARG A 147 -6.18 -15.77 -9.26
C ARG A 147 -5.25 -15.79 -8.06
N TRP A 148 -4.33 -14.83 -7.97
CA TRP A 148 -3.41 -14.74 -6.86
C TRP A 148 -4.15 -14.46 -5.55
N MET A 149 -5.08 -13.51 -5.54
CA MET A 149 -5.84 -13.10 -4.35
C MET A 149 -6.69 -14.23 -3.78
N ARG A 150 -7.28 -15.08 -4.64
CA ARG A 150 -8.01 -16.28 -4.20
C ARG A 150 -7.12 -17.30 -3.51
N GLY A 151 -5.87 -17.42 -3.91
CA GLY A 151 -4.89 -18.26 -3.23
C GLY A 151 -4.32 -17.62 -1.96
N PHE A 152 -4.13 -16.31 -2.00
CA PHE A 152 -3.55 -15.53 -0.90
C PHE A 152 -4.51 -15.36 0.28
N LEU A 153 -5.79 -15.04 0.01
CA LEU A 153 -6.84 -14.87 1.01
C LEU A 153 -8.08 -15.72 0.67
N PRO A 154 -7.99 -17.06 0.66
CA PRO A 154 -9.10 -17.92 0.29
C PRO A 154 -10.34 -17.68 1.17
N GLN A 155 -10.16 -17.43 2.46
CA GLN A 155 -11.23 -17.13 3.39
C GLN A 155 -12.08 -15.91 3.02
N ALA A 156 -11.55 -14.99 2.21
CA ALA A 156 -12.30 -13.85 1.72
C ALA A 156 -13.34 -14.23 0.64
N PHE A 157 -13.23 -15.44 0.07
CA PHE A 157 -14.05 -15.94 -1.02
C PHE A 157 -14.90 -17.16 -0.66
N GLU A 158 -14.58 -17.84 0.46
CA GLU A 158 -15.25 -19.09 0.86
C GLU A 158 -16.64 -18.86 1.49
N ALA A 159 -16.90 -17.67 2.01
CA ALA A 159 -18.13 -17.40 2.79
C ALA A 159 -19.40 -17.14 1.93
N GLY A 160 -19.33 -17.12 0.61
CA GLY A 160 -20.50 -16.88 -0.28
C GLY A 160 -21.20 -15.51 -0.12
N GLU A 161 -20.85 -14.80 0.90
CA GLU A 161 -21.29 -13.45 1.25
C GLU A 161 -20.01 -12.63 1.35
N GLY A 162 -19.83 -11.65 0.48
CA GLY A 162 -18.60 -10.89 0.33
C GLY A 162 -17.93 -10.52 1.67
N PHE A 163 -16.66 -10.76 1.80
CA PHE A 163 -15.82 -10.59 2.98
C PHE A 163 -16.59 -10.78 4.28
N GLY A 164 -16.72 -12.08 4.71
CA GLY A 164 -17.61 -12.53 5.77
C GLY A 164 -17.53 -11.71 7.04
N VAL A 165 -18.54 -10.89 7.18
CA VAL A 165 -18.78 -10.07 8.35
C VAL A 165 -19.62 -10.89 9.32
N GLN A 166 -19.06 -11.39 10.41
CA GLN A 166 -19.88 -11.91 11.51
C GLN A 166 -20.65 -10.76 12.15
N GLU A 167 -21.94 -10.98 12.40
CA GLU A 167 -22.83 -9.98 13.00
C GLU A 167 -22.47 -9.71 14.48
N GLY A 168 -21.94 -8.53 14.75
CA GLY A 168 -21.77 -7.89 16.05
C GLY A 168 -21.94 -6.39 15.89
N PRO A 169 -22.08 -5.59 16.95
CA PRO A 169 -22.09 -4.13 16.82
C PRO A 169 -20.72 -3.69 16.28
N ARG A 170 -20.73 -3.26 15.02
CA ARG A 170 -19.52 -2.93 14.26
C ARG A 170 -19.46 -1.44 14.01
N ASP A 171 -18.25 -0.92 14.14
CA ASP A 171 -17.94 0.34 13.52
C ASP A 171 -17.96 0.12 11.99
N PRO A 172 -18.87 0.74 11.24
CA PRO A 172 -18.96 0.58 9.79
C PRO A 172 -17.73 1.12 9.06
N SER A 173 -16.82 1.76 9.77
CA SER A 173 -15.54 2.25 9.25
C SER A 173 -14.44 1.18 9.26
N VAL A 174 -14.62 0.05 9.93
CA VAL A 174 -13.63 -1.03 10.02
C VAL A 174 -13.80 -2.03 8.87
N THR A 175 -12.72 -2.35 8.20
CA THR A 175 -12.72 -3.22 7.02
C THR A 175 -13.08 -4.66 7.38
N PRO A 176 -13.92 -5.32 6.57
CA PRO A 176 -14.37 -6.70 6.83
C PRO A 176 -13.28 -7.78 6.71
N LEU A 177 -12.07 -7.44 6.31
CA LEU A 177 -10.94 -8.37 6.20
C LEU A 177 -10.27 -8.74 7.53
N LEU A 178 -10.58 -8.02 8.61
CA LEU A 178 -9.97 -8.30 9.90
C LEU A 178 -10.94 -9.10 10.75
N PRO A 179 -10.52 -10.26 11.28
CA PRO A 179 -11.27 -10.95 12.31
C PRO A 179 -11.45 -10.01 13.51
N ASP A 180 -12.50 -10.19 14.27
CA ASP A 180 -12.92 -9.39 15.42
C ASP A 180 -11.79 -8.58 16.06
N ILE A 181 -11.68 -7.29 15.70
CA ILE A 181 -10.81 -6.36 16.42
C ILE A 181 -11.41 -6.23 17.81
N PRO A 182 -10.66 -6.52 18.88
CA PRO A 182 -11.18 -6.38 20.24
C PRO A 182 -11.78 -4.98 20.45
N ALA A 183 -12.98 -4.91 21.01
CA ALA A 183 -13.67 -3.65 21.28
C ALA A 183 -12.87 -2.67 22.18
N ALA A 184 -11.81 -3.15 22.82
CA ALA A 184 -10.88 -2.36 23.64
C ALA A 184 -9.78 -1.67 22.84
N TRP A 185 -9.73 -1.88 21.52
CA TRP A 185 -8.73 -1.22 20.70
C TRP A 185 -9.22 0.17 20.31
N ASP A 186 -8.51 1.18 20.73
CA ASP A 186 -8.88 2.60 20.53
C ASP A 186 -8.85 3.08 19.08
N GLY A 187 -8.55 2.21 18.14
CA GLY A 187 -8.48 2.52 16.71
C GLY A 187 -7.27 3.36 16.29
N THR A 188 -6.51 3.92 17.23
CA THR A 188 -5.37 4.80 16.89
C THR A 188 -4.21 4.03 16.29
N SER A 189 -4.02 2.78 16.72
CA SER A 189 -3.00 1.88 16.19
C SER A 189 -3.34 1.33 14.79
N TYR A 190 -4.60 1.50 14.33
CA TYR A 190 -5.09 0.99 13.04
C TYR A 190 -5.51 2.08 12.05
N LEU A 191 -5.10 3.31 12.27
CA LEU A 191 -5.30 4.40 11.30
C LEU A 191 -4.79 4.02 9.91
N GLY A 192 -3.69 3.26 9.84
CA GLY A 192 -3.16 2.75 8.59
C GLY A 192 -4.06 1.75 7.84
N VAL A 193 -4.92 1.00 8.52
CA VAL A 193 -5.86 0.08 7.87
C VAL A 193 -6.90 0.86 7.06
N HIS A 194 -7.39 1.97 7.58
CA HIS A 194 -8.29 2.86 6.84
C HIS A 194 -7.62 3.48 5.61
N GLU A 195 -6.36 3.88 5.75
CA GLU A 195 -5.60 4.48 4.65
C GLU A 195 -5.28 3.47 3.54
N VAL A 196 -5.08 2.20 3.88
CA VAL A 196 -4.75 1.14 2.91
C VAL A 196 -6.01 0.40 2.43
N ALA A 197 -6.95 0.12 3.32
CA ALA A 197 -8.12 -0.68 2.99
C ALA A 197 -9.12 0.08 2.10
N LEU A 198 -9.35 1.38 2.34
CA LEU A 198 -10.21 2.19 1.47
C LEU A 198 -9.64 2.34 0.05
N PRO A 199 -8.36 2.69 -0.14
CA PRO A 199 -7.74 2.66 -1.46
C PRO A 199 -7.77 1.27 -2.10
N LEU A 200 -7.50 0.21 -1.35
CA LEU A 200 -7.56 -1.16 -1.84
C LEU A 200 -8.99 -1.53 -2.27
N ALA A 201 -9.99 -1.27 -1.43
CA ALA A 201 -11.40 -1.51 -1.77
C ALA A 201 -11.82 -0.71 -3.01
N ARG A 202 -11.39 0.54 -3.15
CA ARG A 202 -11.64 1.36 -4.34
C ARG A 202 -10.91 0.83 -5.58
N CYS A 203 -9.66 0.38 -5.45
CA CYS A 203 -8.91 -0.23 -6.55
C CYS A 203 -9.55 -1.55 -6.99
N ILE A 204 -9.98 -2.39 -6.05
CA ILE A 204 -10.69 -3.63 -6.33
C ILE A 204 -12.03 -3.31 -7.00
N ALA A 205 -12.84 -2.41 -6.45
CA ALA A 205 -14.13 -2.03 -7.01
C ALA A 205 -14.00 -1.40 -8.41
N ALA A 206 -13.04 -0.51 -8.62
CA ALA A 206 -12.81 0.11 -9.92
C ALA A 206 -12.34 -0.91 -10.97
N ARG A 207 -11.48 -1.84 -10.59
CA ARG A 207 -11.02 -2.93 -11.45
C ARG A 207 -12.15 -3.90 -11.79
N ASP A 208 -12.92 -4.29 -10.79
CA ASP A 208 -14.02 -5.24 -10.94
C ASP A 208 -15.15 -4.63 -11.76
N ALA A 209 -15.43 -3.33 -11.60
CA ALA A 209 -16.34 -2.59 -12.47
C ALA A 209 -15.84 -2.54 -13.91
N ALA A 210 -14.55 -2.29 -14.13
CA ALA A 210 -13.93 -2.29 -15.46
C ALA A 210 -13.92 -3.68 -16.12
N ALA A 211 -13.85 -4.75 -15.30
CA ALA A 211 -13.95 -6.13 -15.75
C ALA A 211 -15.40 -6.64 -15.89
N GLY A 212 -16.41 -5.83 -15.55
CA GLY A 212 -17.83 -6.22 -15.58
C GLY A 212 -18.23 -7.23 -14.49
N LEU A 213 -17.38 -7.47 -13.49
CA LEU A 213 -17.60 -8.51 -12.48
C LEU A 213 -18.73 -8.19 -11.50
N TRP A 214 -19.19 -6.93 -11.43
CA TRP A 214 -20.28 -6.48 -10.56
C TRP A 214 -21.60 -6.25 -11.30
N ALA A 215 -21.65 -6.51 -12.62
CA ALA A 215 -22.84 -6.25 -13.42
C ALA A 215 -24.06 -7.10 -13.02
N ASP A 216 -23.83 -8.24 -12.36
CA ASP A 216 -24.85 -9.21 -11.98
C ASP A 216 -24.95 -9.48 -10.47
N ALA A 217 -24.39 -8.63 -9.61
CA ALA A 217 -24.53 -8.79 -8.17
C ALA A 217 -25.98 -8.49 -7.75
N PRO A 218 -26.73 -9.46 -7.18
CA PRO A 218 -28.09 -9.22 -6.72
C PRO A 218 -28.03 -8.20 -5.58
N GLY A 219 -28.49 -6.98 -5.81
CA GLY A 219 -28.58 -5.91 -4.81
C GLY A 219 -28.08 -4.54 -5.24
N SER A 220 -27.57 -4.34 -6.47
CA SER A 220 -27.20 -3.01 -6.99
C SER A 220 -28.39 -2.16 -7.44
N GLY A 221 -29.57 -2.43 -6.94
CA GLY A 221 -30.75 -1.60 -7.11
C GLY A 221 -30.64 -0.34 -6.27
N ALA A 222 -30.63 0.79 -6.94
CA ALA A 222 -30.58 2.15 -6.44
C ALA A 222 -31.40 2.39 -5.15
N ARG A 223 -30.77 2.97 -4.13
CA ARG A 223 -31.41 3.97 -3.27
C ARG A 223 -30.42 5.09 -3.00
#